data_e584902cdda79e1553a050d739085f3b
#
_entry.id   e584902cdda79e1553a050d739085f3b
#
_cell.length_a   1.000
_cell.length_b   1.000
_cell.length_c   1.000
_cell.angle_alpha   90.00
_cell.angle_beta   90.00
_cell.angle_gamma   90.00
#
_symmetry.space_group_name_H-M   'P 1'
#
loop_
_entity.id
_entity.type
_entity.pdbx_description
1 polymer ?
#
loop_
_entity_poly.entity_id
_entity_poly.type
_entity_poly.pdbx_seq_one_letter_code
_entity_poly.pdbx_strand_id
1 'polypeptide(L)'
;IYAQMKDLVQYVNTLQGTDSHFGLSYGNTYPTTGMPYAMHTWSAQTGKNGEGWKYQYAVDNIRGFCQSHQCSPWMSDYAVYSFMPMVGKLVVNQEMRATKFSHDNEMAKPHYYKVMLDNGITTEMAPTTRGVHLRFSYPSTEDAYLVIDGYTDMSEIKIDPVKRQISGWVNNQRFVNNSKTFRSYFVVQFDKAFEDYGMWENQKDEIFPKKLEGEGKGYGAYIKFKKGSKVQ
;
A
#
# COMPACT_ATOMS: atom_id res chain seq x y z
N ILE A 1 34.73 28.30 -9.43
CA ILE A 1 33.90 27.48 -10.36
C ILE A 1 33.25 26.43 -9.49
N TYR A 2 31.98 26.61 -9.16
CA TYR A 2 31.20 25.57 -8.51
C TYR A 2 30.89 24.48 -9.57
N ALA A 3 31.51 23.33 -9.45
CA ALA A 3 31.12 22.19 -10.24
C ALA A 3 29.65 21.87 -9.91
N GLN A 4 28.79 21.91 -10.90
CA GLN A 4 27.40 21.52 -10.76
C GLN A 4 27.39 20.04 -10.34
N MET A 5 27.02 19.77 -9.08
CA MET A 5 26.92 18.39 -8.59
C MET A 5 25.87 17.66 -9.43
N LYS A 6 26.30 16.64 -10.15
CA LYS A 6 25.37 15.78 -10.88
C LYS A 6 24.43 15.12 -9.88
N ASP A 7 23.14 15.18 -10.16
CA ASP A 7 22.15 14.37 -9.43
C ASP A 7 22.37 12.89 -9.75
N LEU A 8 23.12 12.21 -8.89
CA LEU A 8 23.47 10.80 -9.09
C LEU A 8 22.27 9.86 -8.88
N VAL A 9 21.21 10.31 -8.22
CA VAL A 9 20.00 9.51 -7.97
C VAL A 9 19.31 9.11 -9.27
N GLN A 10 19.46 9.90 -10.33
CA GLN A 10 18.90 9.57 -11.64
C GLN A 10 19.46 8.27 -12.25
N TYR A 11 20.63 7.82 -11.80
CA TYR A 11 21.25 6.56 -12.28
C TYR A 11 20.84 5.33 -11.47
N VAL A 12 20.06 5.52 -10.41
CA VAL A 12 19.58 4.40 -9.59
C VAL A 12 18.28 3.86 -10.18
N ASN A 13 18.33 2.63 -10.67
CA ASN A 13 17.14 1.91 -11.13
C ASN A 13 16.64 0.97 -10.03
N THR A 14 15.57 1.35 -9.33
CA THR A 14 14.97 0.53 -8.26
C THR A 14 14.14 -0.64 -8.79
N LEU A 15 13.85 -0.69 -10.09
CA LEU A 15 13.21 -1.85 -10.74
C LEU A 15 14.20 -2.96 -11.08
N GLN A 16 15.51 -2.71 -10.96
CA GLN A 16 16.54 -3.71 -11.29
C GLN A 16 16.32 -4.99 -10.45
N GLY A 17 16.32 -6.14 -11.14
CA GLY A 17 16.14 -7.46 -10.54
C GLY A 17 14.68 -7.88 -10.37
N THR A 18 13.69 -7.02 -10.61
CA THR A 18 12.26 -7.36 -10.45
C THR A 18 11.69 -8.12 -11.66
N ASP A 19 12.34 -8.07 -12.82
CA ASP A 19 12.01 -8.85 -14.01
C ASP A 19 12.74 -10.20 -13.93
N SER A 20 12.11 -11.19 -13.33
CA SER A 20 12.71 -12.48 -13.05
C SER A 20 11.62 -13.57 -12.97
N HIS A 21 11.96 -14.77 -12.55
CA HIS A 21 11.06 -15.93 -12.49
C HIS A 21 11.25 -16.73 -11.20
N PHE A 22 10.32 -17.64 -10.90
CA PHE A 22 10.29 -18.43 -9.66
C PHE A 22 11.61 -19.15 -9.35
N GLY A 23 12.27 -19.72 -10.34
CA GLY A 23 13.55 -20.43 -10.15
C GLY A 23 14.70 -19.55 -9.65
N LEU A 24 14.57 -18.21 -9.80
CA LEU A 24 15.50 -17.21 -9.27
C LEU A 24 14.85 -16.37 -8.16
N SER A 25 13.83 -16.90 -7.48
CA SER A 25 13.07 -16.21 -6.41
C SER A 25 12.55 -14.85 -6.85
N TYR A 26 12.09 -14.72 -8.09
CA TYR A 26 11.66 -13.45 -8.71
C TYR A 26 12.66 -12.30 -8.46
N GLY A 27 13.96 -12.60 -8.50
CA GLY A 27 15.05 -11.67 -8.21
C GLY A 27 15.20 -11.28 -6.75
N ASN A 28 14.24 -11.64 -5.89
CA ASN A 28 14.16 -11.24 -4.47
C ASN A 28 14.34 -9.74 -4.23
N THR A 29 13.81 -8.93 -5.14
CA THR A 29 13.88 -7.46 -5.12
C THR A 29 12.50 -6.86 -5.39
N TYR A 30 12.34 -5.59 -5.05
CA TYR A 30 11.15 -4.81 -5.38
C TYR A 30 11.52 -3.31 -5.46
N PRO A 31 10.71 -2.45 -6.12
CA PRO A 31 11.02 -1.05 -6.30
C PRO A 31 10.86 -0.27 -5.00
N THR A 32 11.76 -0.54 -4.06
CA THR A 32 11.79 0.05 -2.75
C THR A 32 11.95 1.57 -2.83
N THR A 33 11.03 2.30 -2.24
CA THR A 33 11.21 3.72 -1.97
C THR A 33 11.30 3.97 -0.46
N GLY A 34 12.32 4.71 -0.03
CA GLY A 34 12.63 4.92 1.39
C GLY A 34 13.64 6.04 1.59
N MET A 35 13.75 6.52 2.81
CA MET A 35 14.84 7.41 3.20
C MET A 35 16.08 6.58 3.56
N PRO A 36 17.30 7.12 3.38
CA PRO A 36 18.50 6.46 3.90
C PRO A 36 18.35 6.19 5.40
N TYR A 37 18.65 4.95 5.79
CA TYR A 37 18.55 4.48 7.19
C TYR A 37 17.15 4.59 7.81
N ALA A 38 16.10 4.54 6.98
CA ALA A 38 14.72 4.54 7.46
C ALA A 38 14.38 3.24 8.21
N MET A 39 13.36 3.30 9.05
CA MET A 39 12.83 2.13 9.79
C MET A 39 12.10 1.14 8.88
N HIS A 40 11.66 1.59 7.71
CA HIS A 40 10.90 0.82 6.73
C HIS A 40 10.97 1.48 5.36
N THR A 41 10.49 0.76 4.37
CA THR A 41 10.37 1.20 2.99
C THR A 41 8.93 1.03 2.49
N TRP A 42 8.64 1.55 1.33
CA TRP A 42 7.33 1.47 0.69
C TRP A 42 7.46 0.95 -0.73
N SER A 43 6.46 0.20 -1.17
CA SER A 43 6.42 -0.39 -2.50
C SER A 43 5.00 -0.50 -3.03
N ALA A 44 4.85 -0.44 -4.35
CA ALA A 44 3.70 -1.00 -5.03
C ALA A 44 3.69 -2.52 -4.82
N GLN A 45 2.49 -3.10 -4.79
CA GLN A 45 2.27 -4.51 -4.56
C GLN A 45 1.55 -5.13 -5.76
N THR A 46 2.22 -6.00 -6.48
CA THR A 46 1.64 -6.84 -7.54
C THR A 46 1.35 -8.26 -7.04
N GLY A 47 2.07 -8.74 -6.02
CA GLY A 47 1.87 -10.03 -5.36
C GLY A 47 0.69 -10.06 -4.41
N LYS A 48 0.33 -11.25 -3.93
CA LYS A 48 -0.75 -11.45 -2.95
C LYS A 48 -0.38 -10.97 -1.56
N ASN A 49 -1.38 -10.68 -0.75
CA ASN A 49 -1.18 -10.38 0.67
C ASN A 49 -0.51 -11.56 1.38
N GLY A 50 0.51 -11.27 2.19
CA GLY A 50 1.28 -12.28 2.92
C GLY A 50 2.35 -13.00 2.11
N GLU A 51 2.52 -12.72 0.82
CA GLU A 51 3.64 -13.20 0.03
C GLU A 51 4.89 -12.34 0.27
N GLY A 52 6.07 -12.96 0.21
CA GLY A 52 7.34 -12.25 0.29
C GLY A 52 7.74 -11.56 -1.01
N TRP A 53 7.15 -11.94 -2.13
CA TRP A 53 7.35 -11.32 -3.45
C TRP A 53 6.37 -10.17 -3.62
N LYS A 54 6.70 -9.01 -3.12
CA LYS A 54 5.82 -7.81 -3.14
C LYS A 54 5.54 -7.31 -4.54
N TYR A 55 6.54 -7.37 -5.41
CA TYR A 55 6.47 -6.82 -6.75
C TYR A 55 7.17 -7.74 -7.74
N GLN A 56 6.52 -7.96 -8.87
CA GLN A 56 7.04 -8.71 -10.01
C GLN A 56 6.80 -7.86 -11.26
N TYR A 57 7.86 -7.54 -11.99
CA TYR A 57 7.80 -6.67 -13.16
C TYR A 57 6.88 -7.19 -14.26
N ALA A 58 6.84 -8.51 -14.46
CA ALA A 58 5.99 -9.15 -15.47
C ALA A 58 4.47 -9.09 -15.13
N VAL A 59 4.09 -8.61 -13.95
CA VAL A 59 2.67 -8.51 -13.54
C VAL A 59 2.17 -7.09 -13.75
N ASP A 60 1.17 -6.93 -14.59
CA ASP A 60 0.61 -5.66 -15.08
C ASP A 60 -0.52 -5.10 -14.22
N ASN A 61 -0.69 -5.57 -12.98
CA ASN A 61 -1.71 -5.05 -12.08
C ASN A 61 -1.21 -4.85 -10.66
N ILE A 62 -1.67 -3.77 -10.04
CA ILE A 62 -1.36 -3.40 -8.65
C ILE A 62 -2.57 -3.73 -7.77
N ARG A 63 -2.31 -4.36 -6.62
CA ARG A 63 -3.29 -4.76 -5.60
C ARG A 63 -3.30 -3.84 -4.39
N GLY A 64 -2.27 -3.01 -4.26
CA GLY A 64 -2.10 -2.05 -3.19
C GLY A 64 -0.74 -1.39 -3.16
N PHE A 65 -0.55 -0.51 -2.20
CA PHE A 65 0.70 0.15 -1.87
C PHE A 65 0.98 -0.13 -0.40
N CYS A 66 2.11 -0.75 -0.10
CA CYS A 66 2.36 -1.29 1.23
C CYS A 66 3.68 -0.84 1.83
N GLN A 67 3.69 -0.76 3.14
CA GLN A 67 4.92 -0.71 3.92
C GLN A 67 5.63 -2.05 3.82
N SER A 68 6.96 -2.02 3.84
CA SER A 68 7.80 -3.21 3.81
C SER A 68 8.96 -3.07 4.79
N HIS A 69 9.29 -4.14 5.49
CA HIS A 69 10.42 -4.20 6.41
C HIS A 69 11.59 -4.94 5.79
N GLN A 70 11.32 -5.98 5.05
CA GLN A 70 12.31 -6.77 4.35
C GLN A 70 11.70 -7.49 3.16
N CYS A 71 12.47 -7.66 2.11
CA CYS A 71 12.12 -8.51 0.97
C CYS A 71 12.61 -9.93 1.27
N SER A 72 11.70 -10.84 1.61
CA SER A 72 12.04 -12.23 1.83
C SER A 72 10.89 -13.14 1.38
N PRO A 73 11.01 -13.82 0.24
CA PRO A 73 9.99 -14.73 -0.26
C PRO A 73 9.77 -15.94 0.67
N TRP A 74 10.79 -16.33 1.38
CA TRP A 74 10.77 -17.51 2.25
C TRP A 74 10.15 -17.24 3.62
N MET A 75 10.38 -16.06 4.16
CA MET A 75 9.87 -15.65 5.48
C MET A 75 8.66 -14.72 5.38
N SER A 76 8.33 -14.26 4.22
CA SER A 76 7.44 -13.15 3.92
C SER A 76 7.87 -11.83 4.58
N ASP A 77 7.16 -10.77 4.25
CA ASP A 77 7.23 -9.53 5.00
C ASP A 77 6.18 -9.57 6.10
N TYR A 78 6.48 -9.07 7.27
CA TYR A 78 5.63 -9.16 8.44
C TYR A 78 5.17 -7.78 8.92
N ALA A 79 4.04 -7.79 9.64
CA ALA A 79 3.43 -6.57 10.19
C ALA A 79 3.13 -5.50 9.11
N VAL A 80 2.66 -5.94 7.96
CA VAL A 80 2.39 -5.13 6.78
C VAL A 80 0.90 -4.81 6.67
N TYR A 81 0.59 -3.59 6.27
CA TYR A 81 -0.73 -3.15 5.84
C TYR A 81 -0.63 -2.48 4.46
N SER A 82 -1.74 -2.47 3.74
CA SER A 82 -1.78 -2.03 2.35
C SER A 82 -2.88 -1.00 2.12
N PHE A 83 -2.64 -0.07 1.21
CA PHE A 83 -3.58 0.95 0.76
C PHE A 83 -3.89 0.73 -0.71
N MET A 84 -5.17 0.62 -1.08
CA MET A 84 -5.57 0.53 -2.48
C MET A 84 -6.61 1.59 -2.82
N PRO A 85 -6.25 2.61 -3.60
CA PRO A 85 -7.22 3.58 -4.10
C PRO A 85 -8.08 2.95 -5.19
N MET A 86 -9.38 3.23 -5.18
CA MET A 86 -10.36 2.67 -6.10
C MET A 86 -11.34 3.72 -6.61
N VAL A 87 -11.93 3.47 -7.76
CA VAL A 87 -13.02 4.27 -8.34
C VAL A 87 -14.24 3.41 -8.65
N GLY A 88 -15.40 4.04 -8.67
CA GLY A 88 -16.66 3.40 -9.02
C GLY A 88 -17.23 2.55 -7.89
N LYS A 89 -17.21 1.23 -8.01
CA LYS A 89 -17.74 0.30 -7.00
C LYS A 89 -16.67 -0.04 -5.97
N LEU A 90 -17.03 -0.03 -4.70
CA LEU A 90 -16.17 -0.54 -3.64
C LEU A 90 -16.00 -2.06 -3.76
N VAL A 91 -14.76 -2.53 -3.85
CA VAL A 91 -14.36 -3.94 -3.87
C VAL A 91 -13.24 -4.13 -2.87
N VAL A 92 -13.43 -4.99 -1.87
CA VAL A 92 -12.44 -5.21 -0.79
C VAL A 92 -11.54 -6.41 -1.05
N ASN A 93 -11.99 -7.37 -1.86
CA ASN A 93 -11.20 -8.54 -2.22
C ASN A 93 -9.96 -8.15 -3.03
N GLN A 94 -8.78 -8.59 -2.58
CA GLN A 94 -7.49 -8.18 -3.16
C GLN A 94 -7.28 -8.59 -4.63
N GLU A 95 -7.86 -9.70 -5.06
CA GLU A 95 -7.76 -10.15 -6.45
C GLU A 95 -8.66 -9.30 -7.36
N MET A 96 -9.88 -9.04 -6.90
CA MET A 96 -10.89 -8.33 -7.67
C MET A 96 -10.66 -6.82 -7.73
N ARG A 97 -10.01 -6.23 -6.70
CA ARG A 97 -9.66 -4.80 -6.70
C ARG A 97 -8.38 -4.48 -7.46
N ALA A 98 -7.63 -5.49 -7.86
CA ALA A 98 -6.39 -5.29 -8.61
C ALA A 98 -6.65 -4.46 -9.86
N THR A 99 -5.84 -3.42 -10.07
CA THR A 99 -6.01 -2.48 -11.18
C THR A 99 -4.78 -2.49 -12.05
N LYS A 100 -5.00 -2.56 -13.37
CA LYS A 100 -3.93 -2.57 -14.37
C LYS A 100 -3.16 -1.25 -14.40
N PHE A 101 -1.91 -1.35 -14.83
CA PHE A 101 -1.04 -0.21 -15.11
C PHE A 101 -0.04 -0.56 -16.21
N SER A 102 0.58 0.46 -16.78
CA SER A 102 1.72 0.31 -17.68
C SER A 102 2.99 0.85 -17.03
N HIS A 103 4.12 0.18 -17.25
CA HIS A 103 5.43 0.68 -16.82
C HIS A 103 5.82 2.01 -17.46
N ASP A 104 5.23 2.38 -18.61
CA ASP A 104 5.38 3.70 -19.19
C ASP A 104 4.81 4.82 -18.30
N ASN A 105 3.87 4.46 -17.43
CA ASN A 105 3.23 5.35 -16.46
C ASN A 105 3.79 5.18 -15.04
N GLU A 106 4.88 4.43 -14.87
CA GLU A 106 5.52 4.14 -13.59
C GLU A 106 6.84 4.91 -13.45
N MET A 107 7.01 5.57 -12.34
CA MET A 107 8.28 6.20 -11.94
C MET A 107 8.71 5.64 -10.60
N ALA A 108 9.75 4.81 -10.61
CA ALA A 108 10.32 4.21 -9.41
C ALA A 108 11.71 4.81 -9.14
N LYS A 109 11.81 5.58 -8.05
CA LYS A 109 13.08 6.18 -7.58
C LYS A 109 13.29 5.84 -6.11
N PRO A 110 14.53 5.88 -5.60
CA PRO A 110 14.81 5.55 -4.21
C PRO A 110 14.02 6.38 -3.20
N HIS A 111 13.71 7.63 -3.52
CA HIS A 111 13.06 8.59 -2.62
C HIS A 111 11.63 8.96 -3.02
N TYR A 112 11.15 8.46 -4.16
CA TYR A 112 9.84 8.82 -4.69
C TYR A 112 9.32 7.74 -5.65
N TYR A 113 8.07 7.38 -5.50
CA TYR A 113 7.36 6.49 -6.41
C TYR A 113 6.10 7.16 -6.93
N LYS A 114 5.80 6.96 -8.20
CA LYS A 114 4.56 7.42 -8.82
C LYS A 114 4.11 6.41 -9.85
N VAL A 115 2.81 6.17 -9.91
CA VAL A 115 2.19 5.38 -10.96
C VAL A 115 0.81 5.93 -11.29
N MET A 116 0.44 5.91 -12.56
CA MET A 116 -0.93 6.13 -13.01
C MET A 116 -1.53 4.77 -13.39
N LEU A 117 -2.63 4.44 -12.72
CA LEU A 117 -3.41 3.23 -12.99
C LEU A 117 -4.35 3.44 -14.18
N ASP A 118 -4.73 2.35 -14.87
CA ASP A 118 -5.59 2.41 -16.07
C ASP A 118 -7.00 2.95 -15.77
N ASN A 119 -7.43 2.91 -14.52
CA ASN A 119 -8.68 3.54 -14.08
C ASN A 119 -8.57 5.06 -13.82
N GLY A 120 -7.44 5.66 -14.17
CA GLY A 120 -7.19 7.10 -14.08
C GLY A 120 -6.71 7.61 -12.71
N ILE A 121 -6.54 6.74 -11.73
CA ILE A 121 -5.98 7.14 -10.43
C ILE A 121 -4.46 7.29 -10.55
N THR A 122 -3.94 8.41 -10.05
CA THR A 122 -2.50 8.57 -9.84
C THR A 122 -2.18 8.40 -8.37
N THR A 123 -1.26 7.50 -8.06
CA THR A 123 -0.69 7.29 -6.72
C THR A 123 0.74 7.76 -6.67
N GLU A 124 1.07 8.50 -5.61
CA GLU A 124 2.42 9.01 -5.35
C GLU A 124 2.81 8.64 -3.91
N MET A 125 4.07 8.25 -3.71
CA MET A 125 4.65 7.95 -2.39
C MET A 125 5.95 8.73 -2.20
N ALA A 126 6.05 9.45 -1.09
CA ALA A 126 7.26 10.13 -0.64
C ALA A 126 7.55 9.73 0.80
N PRO A 127 8.50 8.81 1.03
CA PRO A 127 8.78 8.26 2.35
C PRO A 127 9.48 9.28 3.26
N THR A 128 9.32 9.06 4.55
CA THR A 128 10.07 9.72 5.62
C THR A 128 10.82 8.67 6.44
N THR A 129 11.51 9.06 7.48
CA THR A 129 12.24 8.11 8.34
C THR A 129 11.35 7.07 8.99
N ARG A 130 10.10 7.41 9.32
CA ARG A 130 9.16 6.54 10.05
C ARG A 130 7.75 6.51 9.47
N GLY A 131 7.54 7.09 8.31
CA GLY A 131 6.24 7.18 7.67
C GLY A 131 6.37 7.46 6.19
N VAL A 132 5.26 7.78 5.56
CA VAL A 132 5.18 8.12 4.15
C VAL A 132 4.12 9.19 3.95
N HIS A 133 4.37 10.10 3.02
CA HIS A 133 3.32 10.91 2.42
C HIS A 133 2.78 10.16 1.20
N LEU A 134 1.54 9.70 1.31
CA LEU A 134 0.79 9.14 0.20
C LEU A 134 -0.09 10.22 -0.42
N ARG A 135 -0.20 10.21 -1.73
CA ARG A 135 -1.12 11.07 -2.45
C ARG A 135 -1.88 10.27 -3.49
N PHE A 136 -3.20 10.35 -3.42
CA PHE A 136 -4.10 9.72 -4.37
C PHE A 136 -4.87 10.81 -5.12
N SER A 137 -4.70 10.87 -6.44
CA SER A 137 -5.44 11.79 -7.30
C SER A 137 -6.50 11.00 -8.05
N TYR A 138 -7.77 11.27 -7.77
CA TYR A 138 -8.90 10.56 -8.34
C TYR A 138 -9.49 11.30 -9.54
N PRO A 139 -9.98 10.60 -10.57
CA PRO A 139 -10.77 11.20 -11.63
C PRO A 139 -12.11 11.74 -11.09
N SER A 140 -12.67 12.74 -11.76
CA SER A 140 -13.91 13.38 -11.32
C SER A 140 -15.19 12.64 -11.70
N THR A 141 -15.08 11.60 -12.53
CA THR A 141 -16.22 10.89 -13.12
C THR A 141 -16.82 9.85 -12.20
N GLU A 142 -16.01 9.26 -11.30
CA GLU A 142 -16.36 8.10 -10.50
C GLU A 142 -16.29 8.38 -9.00
N ASP A 143 -16.96 7.55 -8.20
CA ASP A 143 -16.82 7.54 -6.75
C ASP A 143 -15.38 7.18 -6.36
N ALA A 144 -14.84 7.87 -5.36
CA ALA A 144 -13.46 7.73 -4.92
C ALA A 144 -13.38 7.00 -3.59
N TYR A 145 -12.70 5.86 -3.56
CA TYR A 145 -12.51 5.06 -2.35
C TYR A 145 -11.03 4.81 -2.07
N LEU A 146 -10.70 4.66 -0.80
CA LEU A 146 -9.45 4.09 -0.35
C LEU A 146 -9.75 2.86 0.52
N VAL A 147 -9.25 1.71 0.12
CA VAL A 147 -9.29 0.48 0.91
C VAL A 147 -8.00 0.36 1.70
N ILE A 148 -8.12 0.11 3.00
CA ILE A 148 -7.00 -0.17 3.91
C ILE A 148 -7.13 -1.61 4.35
N ASP A 149 -6.10 -2.38 4.09
CA ASP A 149 -6.10 -3.83 4.25
C ASP A 149 -5.07 -4.25 5.30
N GLY A 150 -5.54 -4.86 6.41
CA GLY A 150 -4.71 -5.43 7.45
C GLY A 150 -4.25 -6.87 7.16
N TYR A 151 -4.44 -7.32 5.91
CA TYR A 151 -4.17 -8.68 5.44
C TYR A 151 -5.03 -9.76 6.11
N THR A 152 -4.50 -10.96 6.19
CA THR A 152 -5.25 -12.17 6.59
C THR A 152 -5.06 -12.54 8.05
N ASP A 153 -4.12 -11.91 8.73
CA ASP A 153 -3.82 -12.16 10.13
C ASP A 153 -4.59 -11.20 11.06
N MET A 154 -4.28 -11.25 12.35
CA MET A 154 -4.96 -10.38 13.31
C MET A 154 -4.65 -8.91 13.06
N SER A 155 -5.69 -8.10 13.05
CA SER A 155 -5.58 -6.65 12.94
C SER A 155 -6.65 -5.95 13.80
N GLU A 156 -6.33 -4.75 14.24
CA GLU A 156 -7.30 -3.81 14.82
C GLU A 156 -7.29 -2.55 13.96
N ILE A 157 -8.48 -2.03 13.67
CA ILE A 157 -8.64 -0.76 12.96
C ILE A 157 -9.66 0.09 13.69
N LYS A 158 -9.33 1.38 13.84
CA LYS A 158 -10.19 2.42 14.40
C LYS A 158 -10.28 3.59 13.41
N ILE A 159 -11.50 4.02 13.13
CA ILE A 159 -11.81 5.14 12.25
C ILE A 159 -12.31 6.30 13.09
N ASP A 160 -11.66 7.44 13.01
CA ASP A 160 -12.10 8.70 13.61
C ASP A 160 -12.43 9.70 12.48
N PRO A 161 -13.69 9.80 12.05
CA PRO A 161 -14.08 10.68 10.95
C PRO A 161 -13.98 12.16 11.30
N VAL A 162 -14.06 12.52 12.59
CA VAL A 162 -13.93 13.91 13.03
C VAL A 162 -12.49 14.39 12.92
N LYS A 163 -11.55 13.56 13.37
CA LYS A 163 -10.12 13.81 13.20
C LYS A 163 -9.62 13.49 11.81
N ARG A 164 -10.42 12.87 10.97
CA ARG A 164 -9.99 12.35 9.65
C ARG A 164 -8.80 11.41 9.78
N GLN A 165 -8.91 10.44 10.66
CA GLN A 165 -7.81 9.58 11.05
C GLN A 165 -8.24 8.12 11.04
N ILE A 166 -7.31 7.25 10.66
CA ILE A 166 -7.40 5.81 10.90
C ILE A 166 -6.19 5.40 11.70
N SER A 167 -6.38 4.57 12.70
CA SER A 167 -5.30 3.99 13.51
C SER A 167 -5.56 2.53 13.76
N GLY A 168 -4.53 1.82 14.16
CA GLY A 168 -4.66 0.41 14.49
C GLY A 168 -3.31 -0.29 14.59
N TRP A 169 -3.38 -1.59 14.51
CA TRP A 169 -2.21 -2.46 14.44
C TRP A 169 -2.50 -3.67 13.57
N VAL A 170 -1.44 -4.24 13.04
CA VAL A 170 -1.46 -5.51 12.31
C VAL A 170 -0.43 -6.47 12.90
N ASN A 171 -0.75 -7.75 12.84
CA ASN A 171 0.10 -8.83 13.30
C ASN A 171 0.23 -9.86 12.17
N ASN A 172 0.89 -9.49 11.09
CA ASN A 172 1.17 -10.39 9.98
C ASN A 172 2.50 -11.10 10.22
N GLN A 173 2.43 -12.31 10.76
CA GLN A 173 3.62 -13.13 11.03
C GLN A 173 3.45 -14.50 10.40
N ARG A 174 4.30 -14.86 9.46
CA ARG A 174 4.18 -16.14 8.78
C ARG A 174 5.06 -17.24 9.40
N PHE A 175 6.20 -16.93 9.93
CA PHE A 175 7.17 -17.93 10.40
C PHE A 175 7.87 -17.59 11.72
N VAL A 176 7.65 -16.43 12.27
CA VAL A 176 8.19 -16.07 13.57
C VAL A 176 7.23 -16.57 14.63
N ASN A 177 7.74 -17.44 15.48
CA ASN A 177 7.06 -18.06 16.60
C ASN A 177 5.90 -17.21 17.12
N ASN A 178 4.69 -17.63 16.87
CA ASN A 178 3.38 -17.08 17.22
C ASN A 178 3.31 -16.14 18.44
N SER A 179 4.16 -15.12 18.49
CA SER A 179 4.02 -14.08 19.49
C SER A 179 2.79 -13.27 19.17
N LYS A 180 1.67 -13.61 19.79
CA LYS A 180 0.41 -12.86 19.74
C LYS A 180 0.60 -11.38 20.13
N THR A 181 1.77 -11.03 20.64
CA THR A 181 2.13 -9.70 21.10
C THR A 181 2.94 -8.87 20.09
N PHE A 182 3.45 -9.47 19.02
CA PHE A 182 4.14 -8.72 17.99
C PHE A 182 3.13 -7.97 17.13
N ARG A 183 3.17 -6.65 17.19
CA ARG A 183 2.22 -5.79 16.50
C ARG A 183 2.96 -4.62 15.84
N SER A 184 2.63 -4.33 14.60
CA SER A 184 3.00 -3.08 13.97
C SER A 184 1.85 -2.08 14.08
N TYR A 185 2.08 -1.00 14.80
CA TYR A 185 1.10 0.06 15.01
C TYR A 185 1.20 1.10 13.90
N PHE A 186 0.06 1.61 13.47
CA PHE A 186 0.01 2.66 12.46
C PHE A 186 -1.03 3.74 12.79
N VAL A 187 -0.79 4.92 12.27
CA VAL A 187 -1.73 6.05 12.24
C VAL A 187 -1.69 6.66 10.84
N VAL A 188 -2.87 6.85 10.26
CA VAL A 188 -3.05 7.53 8.97
C VAL A 188 -3.86 8.79 9.19
N GLN A 189 -3.30 9.93 8.82
CA GLN A 189 -3.97 11.22 8.89
C GLN A 189 -4.32 11.70 7.49
N PHE A 190 -5.56 12.10 7.27
CA PHE A 190 -6.04 12.58 5.97
C PHE A 190 -6.26 14.09 5.96
N ASP A 191 -5.93 14.73 4.83
CA ASP A 191 -6.21 16.15 4.59
C ASP A 191 -7.67 16.43 4.20
N LYS A 192 -8.41 15.40 3.77
CA LYS A 192 -9.81 15.49 3.33
C LYS A 192 -10.79 14.86 4.30
N ALA A 193 -11.99 15.44 4.38
CA ALA A 193 -13.10 14.84 5.11
C ALA A 193 -13.60 13.57 4.41
N PHE A 194 -14.13 12.64 5.20
CA PHE A 194 -14.74 11.41 4.72
C PHE A 194 -16.21 11.67 4.34
N GLU A 195 -16.61 11.33 3.11
CA GLU A 195 -18.04 11.31 2.73
C GLU A 195 -18.74 10.07 3.28
N ASP A 196 -18.04 8.95 3.26
CA ASP A 196 -18.49 7.69 3.84
C ASP A 196 -17.31 6.86 4.32
N TYR A 197 -17.58 5.88 5.19
CA TYR A 197 -16.56 5.00 5.76
C TYR A 197 -17.20 3.75 6.33
N GLY A 198 -16.39 2.76 6.56
CA GLY A 198 -16.77 1.53 7.24
C GLY A 198 -15.64 0.52 7.24
N MET A 199 -16.00 -0.69 7.61
CA MET A 199 -15.06 -1.79 7.75
C MET A 199 -15.49 -2.98 6.90
N TRP A 200 -14.59 -3.92 6.73
CA TRP A 200 -14.81 -5.20 6.10
C TRP A 200 -13.97 -6.27 6.80
N GLU A 201 -14.33 -7.53 6.62
CA GLU A 201 -13.69 -8.66 7.27
C GLU A 201 -13.40 -9.80 6.28
N ASN A 202 -12.24 -10.46 6.46
CA ASN A 202 -11.83 -11.70 5.79
C ASN A 202 -11.87 -11.65 4.25
N GLN A 203 -11.74 -10.45 3.66
CA GLN A 203 -11.82 -10.25 2.21
C GLN A 203 -13.10 -10.85 1.57
N LYS A 204 -14.07 -11.15 2.37
CA LYS A 204 -15.44 -11.38 1.91
C LYS A 204 -16.02 -10.01 1.62
N ASP A 205 -16.89 -9.91 0.64
CA ASP A 205 -17.60 -8.67 0.33
C ASP A 205 -18.63 -8.29 1.45
N GLU A 206 -18.35 -8.71 2.66
CA GLU A 206 -19.10 -8.37 3.86
C GLU A 206 -18.62 -7.03 4.39
N ILE A 207 -19.40 -6.00 4.08
CA ILE A 207 -19.09 -4.62 4.42
C ILE A 207 -19.97 -4.19 5.59
N PHE A 208 -19.34 -3.54 6.57
CA PHE A 208 -19.99 -2.95 7.74
C PHE A 208 -19.97 -1.42 7.65
N PRO A 209 -20.98 -0.79 7.02
CA PRO A 209 -21.05 0.67 6.89
C PRO A 209 -21.09 1.34 8.26
N LYS A 210 -20.37 2.48 8.37
CA LYS A 210 -20.33 3.31 9.61
C LYS A 210 -19.74 2.61 10.84
N LYS A 211 -19.23 1.39 10.72
CA LYS A 211 -18.51 0.74 11.81
C LYS A 211 -17.19 1.47 12.04
N LEU A 212 -16.93 1.88 13.28
CA LEU A 212 -15.80 2.74 13.65
C LEU A 212 -14.60 1.94 14.15
N GLU A 213 -14.80 0.75 14.67
CA GLU A 213 -13.71 -0.08 15.20
C GLU A 213 -13.99 -1.57 15.03
N GLY A 214 -12.94 -2.34 14.94
CA GLY A 214 -13.00 -3.80 14.87
C GLY A 214 -11.62 -4.41 15.07
N GLU A 215 -11.62 -5.58 15.69
CA GLU A 215 -10.43 -6.41 15.92
C GLU A 215 -10.76 -7.84 15.53
N GLY A 216 -9.85 -8.50 14.81
CA GLY A 216 -10.03 -9.87 14.39
C GLY A 216 -9.11 -10.23 13.21
N LYS A 217 -9.36 -11.39 12.62
CA LYS A 217 -8.63 -11.82 11.42
C LYS A 217 -9.13 -11.12 10.17
N GLY A 218 -8.18 -10.54 9.41
CA GLY A 218 -8.48 -9.97 8.11
C GLY A 218 -9.41 -8.76 8.15
N TYR A 219 -9.38 -7.97 9.21
CA TYR A 219 -10.09 -6.70 9.25
C TYR A 219 -9.41 -5.67 8.38
N GLY A 220 -10.24 -4.92 7.67
CA GLY A 220 -9.86 -3.76 6.89
C GLY A 220 -10.85 -2.61 7.05
N ALA A 221 -10.50 -1.46 6.48
CA ALA A 221 -11.36 -0.29 6.43
C ALA A 221 -11.53 0.20 5.00
N TYR A 222 -12.60 0.93 4.74
CA TYR A 222 -12.74 1.74 3.54
C TYR A 222 -13.15 3.16 3.89
N ILE A 223 -12.66 4.09 3.10
CA ILE A 223 -13.04 5.51 3.16
C ILE A 223 -13.52 5.92 1.77
N LYS A 224 -14.63 6.65 1.73
CA LYS A 224 -15.13 7.35 0.54
C LYS A 224 -14.77 8.82 0.62
N PHE A 225 -14.24 9.34 -0.46
CA PHE A 225 -13.95 10.76 -0.64
C PHE A 225 -14.81 11.36 -1.75
N LYS A 226 -14.84 12.68 -1.82
CA LYS A 226 -15.49 13.40 -2.91
C LYS A 226 -14.83 13.05 -4.25
N LYS A 227 -15.63 12.86 -5.29
CA LYS A 227 -15.17 12.64 -6.68
C LYS A 227 -14.16 13.70 -7.09
N GLY A 228 -13.13 13.31 -7.81
CA GLY A 228 -12.07 14.20 -8.26
C GLY A 228 -11.16 14.74 -7.15
N SER A 229 -11.25 14.16 -5.95
CA SER A 229 -10.39 14.56 -4.84
C SER A 229 -8.92 14.25 -5.11
N LYS A 230 -8.07 15.12 -4.61
CA LYS A 230 -6.65 14.85 -4.39
C LYS A 230 -6.47 14.71 -2.87
N VAL A 231 -6.23 13.50 -2.42
CA VAL A 231 -6.17 13.11 -1.00
C VAL A 231 -4.73 12.87 -0.60
N GLN A 232 -4.36 13.37 0.55
CA GLN A 232 -3.04 13.15 1.13
C GLN A 232 -3.18 12.59 2.55
#